data_b40a0f64d93e7b726da5a87b3e6513df
#
_entry.id   b40a0f64d93e7b726da5a87b3e6513df
#
_cell.length_a   1.000
_cell.length_b   1.000
_cell.length_c   1.000
_cell.angle_alpha   90.00
_cell.angle_beta   90.00
_cell.angle_gamma   90.00
#
_symmetry.space_group_name_H-M   'P 1'
#
loop_
_entity.id
_entity.type
_entity.pdbx_description
1 polymer ?
#
loop_
_entity_poly.entity_id
_entity_poly.type
_entity_poly.pdbx_seq_one_letter_code
_entity_poly.pdbx_strand_id
1 'polypeptide(L)'
;MKSLYTQIVIVCVSLVAVTAISIQTASWWLASEHNKSLLQEQIAGANKSLLHYLQVRQSSLVSSSIVLAADFGFKQAVATRHEPTINTMLMNHGRRIDVELMLLTDKSGQALASNGIQLKPRDYRRLHDKLAGNPLTPTFMALDNHVYRLFAIPVEAPVTIAYLFVGFEVNKVLLNQLKDSIGLNLSFVSAKGDYLVSTLDQHVF
;
A
#
# COMPACT_ATOMS: atom_id res chain seq x y z
N MET A 1 74.96 -2.35 -18.34
CA MET A 1 74.09 -2.42 -19.53
C MET A 1 73.02 -3.41 -19.23
N LYS A 2 71.76 -2.96 -19.10
CA LYS A 2 70.62 -3.90 -18.96
C LYS A 2 70.50 -4.63 -20.29
N SER A 3 70.51 -5.98 -20.26
CA SER A 3 70.39 -6.81 -21.44
C SER A 3 69.16 -6.38 -22.26
N LEU A 4 69.30 -6.30 -23.59
CA LEU A 4 68.17 -5.99 -24.53
C LEU A 4 66.98 -6.90 -24.30
N TYR A 5 67.21 -8.15 -23.91
CA TYR A 5 66.23 -9.13 -23.48
C TYR A 5 65.37 -8.65 -22.31
N THR A 6 66.01 -8.07 -21.27
CA THR A 6 65.28 -7.57 -20.08
C THR A 6 64.34 -6.38 -20.43
N GLN A 7 64.78 -5.52 -21.35
CA GLN A 7 63.96 -4.41 -21.81
C GLN A 7 62.71 -4.90 -22.60
N ILE A 8 62.92 -5.88 -23.48
CA ILE A 8 61.79 -6.47 -24.24
C ILE A 8 60.78 -7.15 -23.29
N VAL A 9 61.27 -7.93 -22.34
CA VAL A 9 60.39 -8.59 -21.34
C VAL A 9 59.57 -7.57 -20.52
N ILE A 10 60.21 -6.49 -20.07
CA ILE A 10 59.52 -5.43 -19.32
C ILE A 10 58.43 -4.77 -20.18
N VAL A 11 58.69 -4.48 -21.45
CA VAL A 11 57.72 -3.89 -22.37
C VAL A 11 56.53 -4.85 -22.61
N CYS A 12 56.81 -6.14 -22.84
CA CYS A 12 55.73 -7.13 -23.02
C CYS A 12 54.85 -7.27 -21.76
N VAL A 13 55.49 -7.36 -20.58
CA VAL A 13 54.74 -7.47 -19.31
C VAL A 13 53.93 -6.20 -19.05
N SER A 14 54.48 -5.02 -19.31
CA SER A 14 53.73 -3.76 -19.13
C SER A 14 52.55 -3.65 -20.09
N LEU A 15 52.68 -4.09 -21.34
CA LEU A 15 51.63 -4.11 -22.32
C LEU A 15 50.47 -5.05 -21.90
N VAL A 16 50.82 -6.26 -21.44
CA VAL A 16 49.84 -7.22 -20.91
C VAL A 16 49.15 -6.65 -19.67
N ALA A 17 49.88 -6.01 -18.76
CA ALA A 17 49.28 -5.39 -17.58
C ALA A 17 48.31 -4.25 -17.94
N VAL A 18 48.69 -3.39 -18.89
CA VAL A 18 47.83 -2.29 -19.36
C VAL A 18 46.55 -2.83 -20.02
N THR A 19 46.64 -3.85 -20.86
CA THR A 19 45.46 -4.46 -21.50
C THR A 19 44.57 -5.14 -20.47
N ALA A 20 45.10 -5.85 -19.50
CA ALA A 20 44.33 -6.47 -18.42
C ALA A 20 43.58 -5.45 -17.58
N ILE A 21 44.22 -4.35 -17.19
CA ILE A 21 43.62 -3.25 -16.43
C ILE A 21 42.50 -2.59 -17.27
N SER A 22 42.72 -2.36 -18.55
CA SER A 22 41.76 -1.74 -19.45
C SER A 22 40.50 -2.61 -19.60
N ILE A 23 40.65 -3.92 -19.76
CA ILE A 23 39.53 -4.87 -19.84
C ILE A 23 38.75 -4.91 -18.50
N GLN A 24 39.48 -4.94 -17.38
CA GLN A 24 38.87 -5.00 -16.05
C GLN A 24 38.03 -3.73 -15.75
N THR A 25 38.58 -2.56 -16.06
CA THR A 25 37.87 -1.28 -15.85
C THR A 25 36.66 -1.15 -16.78
N ALA A 26 36.79 -1.53 -18.05
CA ALA A 26 35.67 -1.52 -19.01
C ALA A 26 34.58 -2.51 -18.59
N SER A 27 34.93 -3.71 -18.16
CA SER A 27 33.97 -4.71 -17.66
C SER A 27 33.25 -4.23 -16.40
N TRP A 28 33.95 -3.62 -15.46
CA TRP A 28 33.35 -3.09 -14.23
C TRP A 28 32.41 -1.93 -14.52
N TRP A 29 32.79 -1.03 -15.42
CA TRP A 29 31.95 0.10 -15.81
C TRP A 29 30.67 -0.36 -16.51
N LEU A 30 30.79 -1.30 -17.48
CA LEU A 30 29.66 -1.86 -18.20
C LEU A 30 28.70 -2.64 -17.28
N ALA A 31 29.24 -3.46 -16.36
CA ALA A 31 28.45 -4.19 -15.38
C ALA A 31 27.71 -3.26 -14.40
N SER A 32 28.36 -2.18 -13.99
CA SER A 32 27.77 -1.18 -13.09
C SER A 32 26.60 -0.43 -13.72
N GLU A 33 26.71 -0.04 -15.00
CA GLU A 33 25.65 0.64 -15.74
C GLU A 33 24.46 -0.29 -15.99
N HIS A 34 24.74 -1.54 -16.37
CA HIS A 34 23.70 -2.54 -16.65
C HIS A 34 22.91 -2.92 -15.39
N ASN A 35 23.58 -3.07 -14.25
CA ASN A 35 22.91 -3.36 -12.98
C ASN A 35 21.99 -2.23 -12.52
N LYS A 36 22.34 -0.97 -12.74
CA LYS A 36 21.48 0.17 -12.38
C LYS A 36 20.21 0.21 -13.21
N SER A 37 20.30 -0.03 -14.52
CA SER A 37 19.12 -0.04 -15.40
C SER A 37 18.18 -1.20 -15.08
N LEU A 38 18.69 -2.38 -14.81
CA LEU A 38 17.90 -3.54 -14.40
C LEU A 38 17.17 -3.31 -13.07
N LEU A 39 17.85 -2.73 -12.08
CA LEU A 39 17.23 -2.39 -10.80
C LEU A 39 16.12 -1.36 -10.96
N GLN A 40 16.31 -0.34 -11.78
CA GLN A 40 15.29 0.68 -12.04
C GLN A 40 14.07 0.08 -12.74
N GLU A 41 14.27 -0.81 -13.71
CA GLU A 41 13.20 -1.49 -14.42
C GLU A 41 12.43 -2.45 -13.50
N GLN A 42 13.12 -3.19 -12.64
CA GLN A 42 12.50 -4.06 -11.63
C GLN A 42 11.66 -3.25 -10.63
N ILE A 43 12.18 -2.13 -10.11
CA ILE A 43 11.46 -1.26 -9.19
C ILE A 43 10.24 -0.64 -9.87
N ALA A 44 10.36 -0.18 -11.11
CA ALA A 44 9.24 0.38 -11.86
C ALA A 44 8.16 -0.67 -12.15
N GLY A 45 8.54 -1.89 -12.52
CA GLY A 45 7.64 -3.02 -12.73
C GLY A 45 6.91 -3.42 -11.44
N ALA A 46 7.64 -3.51 -10.33
CA ALA A 46 7.11 -3.81 -9.02
C ALA A 46 6.09 -2.76 -8.55
N ASN A 47 6.43 -1.48 -8.71
CA ASN A 47 5.53 -0.38 -8.36
C ASN A 47 4.23 -0.44 -9.18
N LYS A 48 4.33 -0.69 -10.50
CA LYS A 48 3.16 -0.84 -11.37
C LYS A 48 2.27 -2.01 -10.93
N SER A 49 2.84 -3.15 -10.61
CA SER A 49 2.11 -4.34 -10.15
C SER A 49 1.42 -4.09 -8.82
N LEU A 50 2.10 -3.46 -7.85
CA LEU A 50 1.53 -3.07 -6.57
C LEU A 50 0.35 -2.11 -6.75
N LEU A 51 0.52 -1.05 -7.53
CA LEU A 51 -0.54 -0.08 -7.79
C LEU A 51 -1.73 -0.74 -8.48
N HIS A 52 -1.49 -1.60 -9.45
CA HIS A 52 -2.56 -2.34 -10.14
C HIS A 52 -3.35 -3.24 -9.18
N TYR A 53 -2.66 -4.02 -8.34
CA TYR A 53 -3.31 -4.85 -7.32
C TYR A 53 -4.19 -4.02 -6.39
N LEU A 54 -3.65 -2.93 -5.83
CA LEU A 54 -4.38 -2.04 -4.94
C LEU A 54 -5.59 -1.40 -5.62
N GLN A 55 -5.46 -1.05 -6.91
CA GLN A 55 -6.54 -0.46 -7.70
C GLN A 55 -7.66 -1.47 -7.99
N VAL A 56 -7.33 -2.69 -8.38
CA VAL A 56 -8.31 -3.75 -8.65
C VAL A 56 -9.09 -4.09 -7.37
N ARG A 57 -8.40 -4.31 -6.25
CA ARG A 57 -9.05 -4.60 -4.97
C ARG A 57 -9.96 -3.44 -4.53
N GLN A 58 -9.48 -2.21 -4.66
CA GLN A 58 -10.28 -1.02 -4.37
C GLN A 58 -11.54 -0.93 -5.24
N SER A 59 -11.42 -1.08 -6.56
CA SER A 59 -12.56 -0.98 -7.48
C SER A 59 -13.64 -2.00 -7.14
N SER A 60 -13.25 -3.22 -6.79
CA SER A 60 -14.17 -4.26 -6.33
C SER A 60 -14.88 -3.87 -5.03
N LEU A 61 -14.14 -3.36 -4.05
CA LEU A 61 -14.70 -2.93 -2.77
C LEU A 61 -15.63 -1.72 -2.93
N VAL A 62 -15.24 -0.73 -3.73
CA VAL A 62 -16.08 0.45 -4.02
C VAL A 62 -17.38 0.01 -4.65
N SER A 63 -17.34 -0.78 -5.72
CA SER A 63 -18.54 -1.24 -6.41
C SER A 63 -19.50 -2.00 -5.49
N SER A 64 -18.97 -2.92 -4.70
CA SER A 64 -19.78 -3.71 -3.75
C SER A 64 -20.37 -2.85 -2.63
N SER A 65 -19.61 -1.87 -2.13
CA SER A 65 -20.05 -1.02 -1.03
C SER A 65 -21.05 0.06 -1.47
N ILE A 66 -20.98 0.52 -2.72
CA ILE A 66 -22.01 1.38 -3.33
C ILE A 66 -23.37 0.65 -3.35
N VAL A 67 -23.39 -0.65 -3.65
CA VAL A 67 -24.62 -1.46 -3.62
C VAL A 67 -25.23 -1.44 -2.21
N LEU A 68 -24.45 -1.59 -1.16
CA LEU A 68 -24.93 -1.48 0.22
C LEU A 68 -25.42 -0.06 0.53
N ALA A 69 -24.65 0.96 0.17
CA ALA A 69 -25.03 2.36 0.42
C ALA A 69 -26.30 2.77 -0.33
N ALA A 70 -26.62 2.11 -1.46
CA ALA A 70 -27.82 2.32 -2.24
C ALA A 70 -29.03 1.49 -1.75
N ASP A 71 -28.81 0.46 -0.91
CA ASP A 71 -29.86 -0.42 -0.41
C ASP A 71 -30.90 0.34 0.42
N PHE A 72 -32.18 0.12 0.11
CA PHE A 72 -33.28 0.83 0.77
C PHE A 72 -33.37 0.51 2.27
N GLY A 73 -33.20 -0.77 2.64
CA GLY A 73 -33.27 -1.20 4.04
C GLY A 73 -32.07 -0.63 4.85
N PHE A 74 -30.91 -0.56 4.25
CA PHE A 74 -29.74 0.07 4.86
C PHE A 74 -29.97 1.57 5.09
N LYS A 75 -30.45 2.30 4.06
CA LYS A 75 -30.76 3.73 4.17
C LYS A 75 -31.82 4.00 5.23
N GLN A 76 -32.87 3.15 5.31
CA GLN A 76 -33.91 3.26 6.33
C GLN A 76 -33.33 3.05 7.73
N ALA A 77 -32.49 2.00 7.93
CA ALA A 77 -31.86 1.75 9.22
C ALA A 77 -30.94 2.92 9.64
N VAL A 78 -30.19 3.50 8.69
CA VAL A 78 -29.34 4.67 8.93
C VAL A 78 -30.18 5.90 9.29
N ALA A 79 -31.28 6.18 8.56
CA ALA A 79 -32.13 7.32 8.80
C ALA A 79 -32.83 7.24 10.18
N THR A 80 -33.21 6.04 10.61
CA THR A 80 -33.81 5.78 11.93
C THR A 80 -32.82 5.57 13.05
N ARG A 81 -31.53 5.57 12.72
CA ARG A 81 -30.41 5.29 13.66
C ARG A 81 -30.57 3.96 14.41
N HIS A 82 -31.10 2.94 13.74
CA HIS A 82 -31.28 1.62 14.36
C HIS A 82 -29.97 0.84 14.34
N GLU A 83 -29.12 1.14 15.32
CA GLU A 83 -27.75 0.62 15.42
C GLU A 83 -27.64 -0.91 15.28
N PRO A 84 -28.47 -1.76 15.93
CA PRO A 84 -28.36 -3.21 15.79
C PRO A 84 -28.50 -3.70 14.36
N THR A 85 -29.44 -3.13 13.60
CA THR A 85 -29.65 -3.47 12.19
C THR A 85 -28.48 -3.01 11.34
N ILE A 86 -27.98 -1.79 11.55
CA ILE A 86 -26.83 -1.26 10.81
C ILE A 86 -25.61 -2.14 11.05
N ASN A 87 -25.27 -2.45 12.30
CA ASN A 87 -24.14 -3.31 12.66
C ASN A 87 -24.26 -4.68 11.97
N THR A 88 -25.43 -5.31 12.01
CA THR A 88 -25.66 -6.61 11.36
C THR A 88 -25.45 -6.52 9.84
N MET A 89 -25.93 -5.47 9.21
CA MET A 89 -25.74 -5.26 7.76
C MET A 89 -24.28 -5.02 7.41
N LEU A 90 -23.56 -4.20 8.18
CA LEU A 90 -22.12 -3.96 7.98
C LEU A 90 -21.31 -5.24 8.17
N MET A 91 -21.58 -6.03 9.22
CA MET A 91 -20.88 -7.29 9.47
C MET A 91 -21.12 -8.31 8.34
N ASN A 92 -22.36 -8.47 7.90
CA ASN A 92 -22.70 -9.44 6.86
C ASN A 92 -22.13 -9.02 5.51
N HIS A 93 -22.22 -7.73 5.19
CA HIS A 93 -21.65 -7.22 3.94
C HIS A 93 -20.13 -7.27 3.95
N GLY A 94 -19.49 -6.83 5.04
CA GLY A 94 -18.03 -6.85 5.19
C GLY A 94 -17.46 -8.26 5.03
N ARG A 95 -18.08 -9.27 5.64
CA ARG A 95 -17.67 -10.68 5.44
C ARG A 95 -17.82 -11.15 4.00
N ARG A 96 -18.90 -10.74 3.31
CA ARG A 96 -19.15 -11.14 1.92
C ARG A 96 -18.14 -10.57 0.94
N ILE A 97 -17.62 -9.37 1.19
CA ILE A 97 -16.65 -8.70 0.33
C ILE A 97 -15.21 -8.79 0.84
N ASP A 98 -14.99 -9.57 1.90
CA ASP A 98 -13.69 -9.79 2.53
C ASP A 98 -12.97 -8.48 2.88
N VAL A 99 -13.64 -7.66 3.70
CA VAL A 99 -13.10 -6.37 4.16
C VAL A 99 -13.05 -6.30 5.67
N GLU A 100 -11.92 -5.86 6.19
CA GLU A 100 -11.66 -5.84 7.62
C GLU A 100 -12.34 -4.67 8.31
N LEU A 101 -12.48 -3.53 7.63
CA LEU A 101 -13.01 -2.31 8.24
C LEU A 101 -14.19 -1.75 7.46
N MET A 102 -15.36 -1.72 8.13
CA MET A 102 -16.55 -0.99 7.70
C MET A 102 -17.08 -0.18 8.88
N LEU A 103 -17.12 1.13 8.72
CA LEU A 103 -17.56 2.09 9.74
C LEU A 103 -18.59 3.03 9.15
N LEU A 104 -19.59 3.39 9.94
CA LEU A 104 -20.57 4.39 9.56
C LEU A 104 -20.51 5.58 10.52
N THR A 105 -20.46 6.79 9.96
CA THR A 105 -20.62 8.03 10.73
C THR A 105 -21.81 8.83 10.22
N ASP A 106 -22.32 9.71 11.06
CA ASP A 106 -23.21 10.77 10.62
C ASP A 106 -22.42 11.88 9.87
N LYS A 107 -23.13 12.91 9.43
CA LYS A 107 -22.56 14.07 8.71
C LYS A 107 -21.55 14.89 9.53
N SER A 108 -21.56 14.74 10.84
CA SER A 108 -20.65 15.44 11.77
C SER A 108 -19.39 14.61 12.12
N GLY A 109 -19.29 13.39 11.57
CA GLY A 109 -18.20 12.46 11.90
C GLY A 109 -18.41 11.69 13.20
N GLN A 110 -19.64 11.70 13.75
CA GLN A 110 -19.97 10.92 14.93
C GLN A 110 -20.22 9.46 14.54
N ALA A 111 -19.65 8.53 15.29
CA ALA A 111 -19.85 7.10 15.05
C ALA A 111 -21.32 6.71 15.15
N LEU A 112 -21.85 5.98 14.18
CA LEU A 112 -23.18 5.38 14.18
C LEU A 112 -23.14 3.88 14.34
N ALA A 113 -22.18 3.21 13.67
CA ALA A 113 -22.08 1.76 13.66
C ALA A 113 -20.72 1.29 13.12
N SER A 114 -20.39 0.01 13.35
CA SER A 114 -19.21 -0.63 12.76
C SER A 114 -19.42 -2.14 12.54
N ASN A 115 -18.54 -2.76 11.74
CA ASN A 115 -18.52 -4.22 11.56
C ASN A 115 -17.79 -4.98 12.69
N GLY A 116 -17.72 -4.41 13.89
CA GLY A 116 -17.07 -4.99 15.07
C GLY A 116 -15.77 -4.32 15.47
N ILE A 117 -15.18 -3.47 14.62
CA ILE A 117 -14.00 -2.67 14.97
C ILE A 117 -14.44 -1.46 15.78
N GLN A 118 -13.84 -1.30 16.96
CA GLN A 118 -14.07 -0.13 17.82
C GLN A 118 -12.88 0.81 17.73
N LEU A 119 -13.09 1.98 17.16
CA LEU A 119 -12.11 3.05 17.13
C LEU A 119 -12.36 4.07 18.25
N LYS A 120 -11.34 4.83 18.60
CA LYS A 120 -11.48 5.98 19.49
C LYS A 120 -12.29 7.09 18.81
N PRO A 121 -13.09 7.87 19.55
CA PRO A 121 -13.90 8.95 18.97
C PRO A 121 -13.12 9.93 18.09
N ARG A 122 -11.86 10.19 18.43
CA ARG A 122 -10.95 11.04 17.65
C ARG A 122 -10.64 10.46 16.27
N ASP A 123 -10.59 9.14 16.14
CA ASP A 123 -10.22 8.48 14.89
C ASP A 123 -11.39 8.48 13.90
N TYR A 124 -12.65 8.39 14.39
CA TYR A 124 -13.83 8.61 13.56
C TYR A 124 -13.86 10.02 12.96
N ARG A 125 -13.56 11.06 13.77
CA ARG A 125 -13.48 12.44 13.25
C ARG A 125 -12.37 12.59 12.23
N ARG A 126 -11.17 12.06 12.50
CA ARG A 126 -10.06 12.09 11.54
C ARG A 126 -10.39 11.43 10.22
N LEU A 127 -11.12 10.30 10.24
CA LEU A 127 -11.63 9.63 9.04
C LEU A 127 -12.58 10.54 8.27
N HIS A 128 -13.55 11.10 8.97
CA HIS A 128 -14.54 12.00 8.40
C HIS A 128 -13.87 13.22 7.76
N ASP A 129 -13.06 13.96 8.51
CA ASP A 129 -12.40 15.19 8.05
C ASP A 129 -11.51 14.96 6.83
N LYS A 130 -10.87 13.77 6.76
CA LYS A 130 -9.94 13.44 5.69
C LYS A 130 -10.62 12.91 4.43
N LEU A 131 -11.72 12.18 4.57
CA LEU A 131 -12.31 11.40 3.48
C LEU A 131 -13.69 11.88 3.04
N ALA A 132 -14.49 12.48 3.91
CA ALA A 132 -15.85 12.91 3.56
C ALA A 132 -15.89 14.05 2.52
N GLY A 133 -14.87 14.91 2.54
CA GLY A 133 -14.72 16.00 1.56
C GLY A 133 -14.31 15.52 0.15
N ASN A 134 -13.77 14.30 0.03
CA ASN A 134 -13.38 13.72 -1.26
C ASN A 134 -13.71 12.21 -1.29
N PRO A 135 -15.03 11.88 -1.35
CA PRO A 135 -15.49 10.50 -1.36
C PRO A 135 -14.90 9.70 -2.51
N LEU A 136 -14.81 8.38 -2.34
CA LEU A 136 -14.26 7.41 -3.29
C LEU A 136 -12.75 7.54 -3.56
N THR A 137 -12.10 8.60 -3.06
CA THR A 137 -10.65 8.74 -3.17
C THR A 137 -9.95 7.96 -2.07
N PRO A 138 -9.17 6.93 -2.42
CA PRO A 138 -8.52 6.10 -1.42
C PRO A 138 -7.37 6.84 -0.73
N THR A 139 -7.22 6.58 0.56
CA THR A 139 -6.08 7.08 1.31
C THR A 139 -5.53 6.00 2.25
N PHE A 140 -4.24 6.10 2.57
CA PHE A 140 -3.66 5.30 3.64
C PHE A 140 -3.81 6.03 4.96
N MET A 141 -4.17 5.28 6.00
CA MET A 141 -4.37 5.83 7.33
C MET A 141 -3.99 4.82 8.41
N ALA A 142 -3.20 5.25 9.37
CA ALA A 142 -2.91 4.46 10.56
C ALA A 142 -4.03 4.68 11.59
N LEU A 143 -4.68 3.61 11.99
CA LEU A 143 -5.74 3.56 13.00
C LEU A 143 -5.38 2.45 14.00
N ASP A 144 -5.31 2.78 15.27
CA ASP A 144 -5.00 1.85 16.36
C ASP A 144 -3.80 0.92 16.08
N ASN A 145 -2.70 1.50 15.56
CA ASN A 145 -1.45 0.83 15.19
C ASN A 145 -1.52 -0.13 13.97
N HIS A 146 -2.62 -0.12 13.23
CA HIS A 146 -2.80 -0.84 11.96
C HIS A 146 -2.86 0.14 10.80
N VAL A 147 -2.36 -0.24 9.63
CA VAL A 147 -2.43 0.57 8.41
C VAL A 147 -3.58 0.09 7.58
N TYR A 148 -4.49 0.99 7.27
CA TYR A 148 -5.62 0.71 6.38
C TYR A 148 -5.53 1.53 5.11
N ARG A 149 -5.95 0.94 4.00
CA ARG A 149 -6.31 1.68 2.79
C ARG A 149 -7.82 1.86 2.78
N LEU A 150 -8.27 3.10 2.86
CA LEU A 150 -9.66 3.48 3.15
C LEU A 150 -10.23 4.42 2.10
N PHE A 151 -11.53 4.39 1.92
CA PHE A 151 -12.31 5.37 1.16
C PHE A 151 -13.67 5.58 1.84
N ALA A 152 -14.33 6.70 1.53
CA ALA A 152 -15.67 7.01 2.01
C ALA A 152 -16.68 6.85 0.89
N ILE A 153 -17.91 6.42 1.23
CA ILE A 153 -19.06 6.37 0.35
C ILE A 153 -20.19 7.16 1.02
N PRO A 154 -20.75 8.17 0.37
CA PRO A 154 -21.90 8.87 0.91
C PRO A 154 -23.14 7.94 0.87
N VAL A 155 -23.91 7.93 1.96
CA VAL A 155 -25.22 7.30 2.04
C VAL A 155 -26.27 8.41 1.85
N GLU A 156 -27.02 8.32 0.77
CA GLU A 156 -27.92 9.39 0.33
C GLU A 156 -29.41 8.97 0.41
N ALA A 157 -30.25 9.84 1.02
CA ALA A 157 -31.69 9.63 1.10
C ALA A 157 -32.48 10.96 1.30
N PRO A 158 -32.81 11.78 0.29
CA PRO A 158 -32.17 12.02 -1.01
C PRO A 158 -30.87 12.81 -0.92
N VAL A 159 -30.57 13.41 0.23
CA VAL A 159 -29.31 14.08 0.53
C VAL A 159 -28.40 13.13 1.31
N THR A 160 -27.11 13.43 1.38
CA THR A 160 -26.20 12.66 2.22
C THR A 160 -26.66 12.69 3.68
N ILE A 161 -26.91 11.53 4.25
CA ILE A 161 -27.35 11.36 5.66
C ILE A 161 -26.23 10.78 6.54
N ALA A 162 -25.28 10.07 5.92
CA ALA A 162 -24.16 9.42 6.60
C ALA A 162 -23.01 9.18 5.63
N TYR A 163 -21.84 8.80 6.17
CA TYR A 163 -20.68 8.34 5.39
C TYR A 163 -20.32 6.92 5.83
N LEU A 164 -20.26 6.02 4.85
CA LEU A 164 -19.75 4.66 5.01
C LEU A 164 -18.26 4.64 4.67
N PHE A 165 -17.41 4.36 5.64
CA PHE A 165 -15.98 4.16 5.45
C PHE A 165 -15.70 2.68 5.27
N VAL A 166 -15.00 2.35 4.20
CA VAL A 166 -14.66 0.98 3.86
C VAL A 166 -13.16 0.90 3.62
N GLY A 167 -12.53 -0.15 4.11
CA GLY A 167 -11.11 -0.31 3.92
C GLY A 167 -10.60 -1.69 4.29
N PHE A 168 -9.44 -2.00 3.74
CA PHE A 168 -8.70 -3.22 4.05
C PHE A 168 -7.39 -2.89 4.74
N GLU A 169 -6.98 -3.81 5.61
CA GLU A 169 -5.72 -3.68 6.33
C GLU A 169 -4.54 -4.01 5.42
N VAL A 170 -3.53 -3.16 5.46
CA VAL A 170 -2.22 -3.44 4.88
C VAL A 170 -1.38 -4.14 5.94
N ASN A 171 -1.56 -5.44 6.05
CA ASN A 171 -0.88 -6.27 7.03
C ASN A 171 0.32 -7.03 6.44
N LYS A 172 1.07 -7.74 7.30
CA LYS A 172 2.25 -8.51 6.88
C LYS A 172 1.92 -9.61 5.87
N VAL A 173 0.72 -10.21 5.95
CA VAL A 173 0.28 -11.26 5.00
C VAL A 173 0.16 -10.69 3.60
N LEU A 174 -0.54 -9.54 3.47
CA LEU A 174 -0.67 -8.83 2.19
C LEU A 174 0.69 -8.43 1.63
N LEU A 175 1.57 -7.88 2.48
CA LEU A 175 2.91 -7.48 2.05
C LEU A 175 3.76 -8.66 1.59
N ASN A 176 3.67 -9.82 2.25
CA ASN A 176 4.37 -11.02 1.82
C ASN A 176 3.84 -11.55 0.48
N GLN A 177 2.53 -11.57 0.25
CA GLN A 177 1.95 -11.93 -1.04
C GLN A 177 2.44 -11.01 -2.16
N LEU A 178 2.53 -9.71 -1.88
CA LEU A 178 3.07 -8.74 -2.82
C LEU A 178 4.58 -8.95 -3.05
N LYS A 179 5.36 -9.17 -1.98
CA LYS A 179 6.78 -9.51 -2.07
C LYS A 179 7.02 -10.72 -2.98
N ASP A 180 6.23 -11.79 -2.80
CA ASP A 180 6.35 -13.01 -3.62
C ASP A 180 6.04 -12.74 -5.11
N SER A 181 5.14 -11.81 -5.38
CA SER A 181 4.76 -11.43 -6.74
C SER A 181 5.76 -10.49 -7.43
N ILE A 182 6.39 -9.60 -6.68
CA ILE A 182 7.25 -8.54 -7.23
C ILE A 182 8.74 -8.75 -6.97
N GLY A 183 9.11 -9.70 -6.11
CA GLY A 183 10.50 -10.03 -5.76
C GLY A 183 11.21 -8.98 -4.89
N LEU A 184 10.49 -8.00 -4.32
CA LEU A 184 11.07 -6.92 -3.52
C LEU A 184 10.47 -6.86 -2.12
N ASN A 185 11.29 -6.48 -1.13
CA ASN A 185 10.79 -6.19 0.21
C ASN A 185 10.00 -4.89 0.23
N LEU A 186 8.90 -4.91 0.97
CA LEU A 186 7.99 -3.77 1.12
C LEU A 186 7.92 -3.34 2.58
N SER A 187 7.86 -2.04 2.81
CA SER A 187 7.68 -1.46 4.14
C SER A 187 6.78 -0.24 4.06
N PHE A 188 5.83 -0.15 4.97
CA PHE A 188 5.07 1.07 5.20
C PHE A 188 5.66 1.78 6.42
N VAL A 189 6.02 3.04 6.22
CA VAL A 189 6.68 3.88 7.23
C VAL A 189 5.80 5.09 7.51
N SER A 190 5.69 5.48 8.78
CA SER A 190 4.98 6.71 9.16
C SER A 190 5.75 7.94 8.67
N ALA A 191 5.09 9.10 8.62
CA ALA A 191 5.75 10.37 8.32
C ALA A 191 6.86 10.74 9.33
N LYS A 192 6.90 10.07 10.48
CA LYS A 192 7.92 10.24 11.52
C LYS A 192 9.09 9.26 11.40
N GLY A 193 9.02 8.32 10.43
CA GLY A 193 10.04 7.31 10.22
C GLY A 193 9.80 5.96 10.92
N ASP A 194 8.71 5.81 11.69
CA ASP A 194 8.41 4.54 12.37
C ASP A 194 7.91 3.49 11.36
N TYR A 195 8.43 2.27 11.43
CA TYR A 195 7.92 1.16 10.65
C TYR A 195 6.56 0.73 11.17
N LEU A 196 5.54 0.82 10.32
CA LEU A 196 4.17 0.41 10.64
C LEU A 196 3.94 -1.06 10.29
N VAL A 197 4.39 -1.48 9.11
CA VAL A 197 4.37 -2.87 8.64
C VAL A 197 5.49 -3.09 7.63
N SER A 198 6.18 -4.23 7.69
CA SER A 198 7.32 -4.54 6.83
C SER A 198 7.44 -6.05 6.55
N THR A 199 7.96 -6.39 5.36
CA THR A 199 8.39 -7.74 5.01
C THR A 199 9.83 -8.03 5.41
N LEU A 200 10.58 -7.02 5.88
CA LEU A 200 11.91 -7.21 6.44
C LEU A 200 11.79 -7.81 7.83
N ASP A 201 12.66 -8.77 8.17
CA ASP A 201 12.77 -9.28 9.52
C ASP A 201 13.36 -8.20 10.45
N GLN A 202 12.79 -8.07 11.66
CA GLN A 202 13.17 -7.03 12.63
C GLN A 202 14.63 -7.14 13.15
N HIS A 203 15.40 -8.10 12.67
CA HIS A 203 16.81 -8.33 13.08
C HIS A 203 17.85 -7.60 12.20
N VAL A 204 17.43 -6.72 11.28
CA VAL A 204 18.34 -6.02 10.34
C VAL A 204 18.60 -4.56 10.73
N PHE A 205 18.14 -4.12 11.93
CA PHE A 205 18.37 -2.75 12.41
C PHE A 205 18.92 -2.75 13.83
#